data_1e48852714728b01de8084dc343bd0e2
#
_entry.id   1e48852714728b01de8084dc343bd0e2
#
_cell.length_a   1.000
_cell.length_b   1.000
_cell.length_c   1.000
_cell.angle_alpha   90.00
_cell.angle_beta   90.00
_cell.angle_gamma   90.00
#
_symmetry.space_group_name_H-M   'P 1'
#
loop_
_entity.id
_entity.type
_entity.pdbx_description
1 polymer ?
#
loop_
_entity_poly.entity_id
_entity_poly.type
_entity_poly.pdbx_seq_one_letter_code
_entity_poly.pdbx_strand_id
1 'polypeptide(L)'
;MAVSSNNLKQLVLNNAQKSDEIIIISGFFSVDILDILAQTGIPLTFYYGMYLRNGISAANYTYFQKLESKYSNLTINIPFAYHVHTKCYIFKKNGNIRNILIGSANCSGSALDTTPYSEILMDVTDTADILALDSYANEIRKTSVHFDNPSIVPGVSSKIMSPKNKHKISPPESWNKFSGNPFSANIPLYYMDNGIPKVHPADGLN
;
A
#
# COMPACT_ATOMS: atom_id res chain seq x y z
N MET A 1 -12.74 6.94 15.08
CA MET A 1 -11.90 7.16 13.89
C MET A 1 -11.31 8.55 13.99
N ALA A 2 -9.99 8.70 13.97
CA ALA A 2 -9.31 10.00 13.90
C ALA A 2 -8.74 10.18 12.49
N VAL A 3 -8.90 11.38 11.92
CA VAL A 3 -8.35 11.75 10.60
C VAL A 3 -7.22 12.74 10.82
N SER A 4 -6.07 12.47 10.24
CA SER A 4 -4.89 13.33 10.29
C SER A 4 -4.52 13.78 8.87
N SER A 5 -4.25 15.07 8.71
CA SER A 5 -3.80 15.68 7.45
C SER A 5 -2.49 16.45 7.60
N ASN A 6 -2.01 16.60 8.83
CA ASN A 6 -0.76 17.32 9.15
C ASN A 6 0.19 16.38 9.87
N ASN A 7 1.50 16.59 9.69
CA ASN A 7 2.55 15.83 10.37
C ASN A 7 2.42 14.31 10.20
N LEU A 8 2.01 13.84 9.01
CA LEU A 8 1.75 12.42 8.74
C LEU A 8 3.01 11.57 8.95
N LYS A 9 4.18 12.08 8.59
CA LYS A 9 5.46 11.42 8.86
C LYS A 9 5.67 11.17 10.35
N GLN A 10 5.43 12.18 11.18
CA GLN A 10 5.57 12.02 12.63
C GLN A 10 4.51 11.08 13.20
N LEU A 11 3.29 11.08 12.66
CA LEU A 11 2.24 10.12 13.03
C LEU A 11 2.69 8.68 12.76
N VAL A 12 3.25 8.41 11.60
CA VAL A 12 3.78 7.09 11.22
C VAL A 12 4.94 6.69 12.14
N LEU A 13 5.91 7.59 12.37
CA LEU A 13 7.07 7.33 13.23
C LEU A 13 6.67 7.09 14.70
N ASN A 14 5.72 7.85 15.22
CA ASN A 14 5.23 7.68 16.60
C ASN A 14 4.52 6.32 16.80
N ASN A 15 3.82 5.83 15.77
CA ASN A 15 3.23 4.49 15.80
C ASN A 15 4.30 3.41 15.66
N ALA A 16 5.29 3.60 14.80
CA ALA A 16 6.43 2.69 14.66
C ALA A 16 7.14 2.49 16.00
N GLN A 17 7.54 3.56 16.67
CA GLN A 17 8.28 3.51 17.96
C GLN A 17 7.53 2.76 19.07
N LYS A 18 6.22 2.62 18.97
CA LYS A 18 5.37 1.91 19.95
C LYS A 18 5.08 0.46 19.56
N SER A 19 5.69 -0.02 18.49
CA SER A 19 5.44 -1.33 17.86
C SER A 19 6.69 -2.20 17.93
N ASP A 20 6.52 -3.49 17.68
CA ASP A 20 7.63 -4.45 17.52
C ASP A 20 7.64 -5.09 16.13
N GLU A 21 6.66 -4.75 15.27
CA GLU A 21 6.60 -5.12 13.87
C GLU A 21 5.84 -4.06 13.09
N ILE A 22 6.31 -3.72 11.90
CA ILE A 22 5.71 -2.75 10.98
C ILE A 22 5.49 -3.42 9.63
N ILE A 23 4.27 -3.31 9.09
CA ILE A 23 3.94 -3.74 7.72
C ILE A 23 3.42 -2.52 6.97
N ILE A 24 4.01 -2.22 5.81
CA ILE A 24 3.59 -1.11 4.96
C ILE A 24 3.25 -1.64 3.57
N ILE A 25 2.05 -1.34 3.12
CA ILE A 25 1.60 -1.59 1.75
C ILE A 25 1.41 -0.23 1.10
N SER A 26 2.18 0.07 0.06
CA SER A 26 2.10 1.38 -0.61
C SER A 26 2.28 1.25 -2.12
N GLY A 27 1.48 2.00 -2.87
CA GLY A 27 1.62 2.06 -4.32
C GLY A 27 2.94 2.67 -4.78
N PHE A 28 3.39 3.72 -4.08
CA PHE A 28 4.66 4.39 -4.33
C PHE A 28 5.45 4.57 -3.04
N PHE A 29 6.72 4.87 -3.18
CA PHE A 29 7.64 5.04 -2.05
C PHE A 29 8.72 6.07 -2.36
N SER A 30 9.41 6.51 -1.32
CA SER A 30 10.71 7.16 -1.44
C SER A 30 11.73 6.52 -0.50
N VAL A 31 12.96 6.53 -0.93
CA VAL A 31 14.07 5.84 -0.25
C VAL A 31 14.32 6.42 1.14
N ASP A 32 14.23 7.73 1.28
CA ASP A 32 14.42 8.48 2.53
C ASP A 32 13.44 8.05 3.63
N ILE A 33 12.17 7.82 3.27
CA ILE A 33 11.16 7.38 4.24
C ILE A 33 11.41 5.93 4.68
N LEU A 34 11.77 5.05 3.74
CA LEU A 34 12.12 3.67 4.10
C LEU A 34 13.40 3.62 4.95
N ASP A 35 14.40 4.45 4.63
CA ASP A 35 15.64 4.57 5.41
C ASP A 35 15.34 5.00 6.86
N ILE A 36 14.55 6.06 7.04
CA ILE A 36 14.17 6.55 8.37
C ILE A 36 13.40 5.48 9.16
N LEU A 37 12.48 4.78 8.54
CA LEU A 37 11.71 3.73 9.20
C LEU A 37 12.59 2.53 9.56
N ALA A 38 13.48 2.10 8.68
CA ALA A 38 14.40 1.01 8.94
C ALA A 38 15.42 1.34 10.06
N GLN A 39 15.82 2.63 10.20
CA GLN A 39 16.68 3.11 11.30
C GLN A 39 16.07 2.89 12.69
N THR A 40 14.76 2.70 12.81
CA THR A 40 14.13 2.39 14.10
C THR A 40 14.58 1.06 14.68
N GLY A 41 15.18 0.17 13.86
CA GLY A 41 15.58 -1.19 14.25
C GLY A 41 14.39 -2.16 14.41
N ILE A 42 13.17 -1.68 14.21
CA ILE A 42 11.94 -2.49 14.31
C ILE A 42 11.78 -3.29 13.02
N PRO A 43 11.46 -4.61 13.07
CA PRO A 43 11.14 -5.39 11.90
C PRO A 43 10.13 -4.67 10.99
N LEU A 44 10.55 -4.39 9.76
CA LEU A 44 9.79 -3.64 8.77
C LEU A 44 9.62 -4.48 7.51
N THR A 45 8.39 -4.81 7.16
CA THR A 45 8.05 -5.41 5.86
C THR A 45 7.38 -4.37 4.98
N PHE A 46 7.99 -4.08 3.84
CA PHE A 46 7.46 -3.14 2.86
C PHE A 46 6.99 -3.87 1.59
N TYR A 47 5.80 -3.55 1.11
CA TYR A 47 5.23 -4.05 -0.14
C TYR A 47 5.10 -2.91 -1.16
N TYR A 48 5.88 -2.98 -2.25
CA TYR A 48 5.79 -2.03 -3.37
C TYR A 48 4.71 -2.48 -4.35
N GLY A 49 3.54 -1.84 -4.28
CA GLY A 49 2.33 -2.31 -4.94
C GLY A 49 2.22 -2.04 -6.45
N MET A 50 2.94 -1.05 -6.99
CA MET A 50 2.74 -0.60 -8.38
C MET A 50 3.71 -1.22 -9.38
N TYR A 51 4.48 -2.23 -9.00
CA TYR A 51 5.45 -2.86 -9.90
C TYR A 51 4.83 -3.38 -11.19
N LEU A 52 3.73 -4.12 -11.12
CA LEU A 52 3.08 -4.71 -12.30
C LEU A 52 2.54 -3.66 -13.28
N ARG A 53 2.31 -2.43 -12.84
CA ARG A 53 1.86 -1.33 -13.68
C ARG A 53 3.01 -0.44 -14.16
N ASN A 54 3.92 -0.10 -13.27
CA ASN A 54 4.93 0.92 -13.50
C ASN A 54 6.35 0.32 -13.64
N GLY A 55 6.53 -0.95 -13.30
CA GLY A 55 7.85 -1.53 -13.15
C GLY A 55 8.61 -0.96 -11.94
N ILE A 56 9.91 -1.20 -11.92
CA ILE A 56 10.84 -0.56 -10.99
C ILE A 56 12.03 -0.04 -11.78
N SER A 57 12.43 1.21 -11.58
CA SER A 57 13.62 1.76 -12.22
C SER A 57 14.88 1.05 -11.71
N ALA A 58 15.94 0.99 -12.52
CA ALA A 58 17.23 0.43 -12.10
C ALA A 58 17.78 1.15 -10.86
N ALA A 59 17.57 2.47 -10.76
CA ALA A 59 17.97 3.24 -9.59
C ALA A 59 17.23 2.78 -8.32
N ASN A 60 15.88 2.67 -8.36
CA ASN A 60 15.09 2.21 -7.23
C ASN A 60 15.42 0.76 -6.83
N TYR A 61 15.66 -0.11 -7.80
CA TYR A 61 16.08 -1.48 -7.53
C TYR A 61 17.43 -1.51 -6.80
N THR A 62 18.41 -0.73 -7.26
CA THR A 62 19.71 -0.59 -6.58
C THR A 62 19.56 0.00 -5.18
N TYR A 63 18.60 0.92 -4.96
CA TYR A 63 18.33 1.43 -3.64
C TYR A 63 17.73 0.38 -2.71
N PHE A 64 16.85 -0.49 -3.20
CA PHE A 64 16.34 -1.61 -2.42
C PHE A 64 17.47 -2.52 -1.96
N GLN A 65 18.39 -2.90 -2.87
CA GLN A 65 19.58 -3.69 -2.52
C GLN A 65 20.42 -3.01 -1.43
N LYS A 66 20.67 -1.70 -1.55
CA LYS A 66 21.43 -0.94 -0.55
C LYS A 66 20.73 -0.88 0.80
N LEU A 67 19.42 -0.67 0.82
CA LEU A 67 18.65 -0.58 2.07
C LEU A 67 18.65 -1.93 2.81
N GLU A 68 18.37 -3.04 2.14
CA GLU A 68 18.38 -4.35 2.80
C GLU A 68 19.79 -4.80 3.21
N SER A 69 20.81 -4.42 2.44
CA SER A 69 22.21 -4.66 2.87
C SER A 69 22.59 -3.84 4.10
N LYS A 70 21.99 -2.66 4.27
CA LYS A 70 22.26 -1.78 5.42
C LYS A 70 21.44 -2.16 6.66
N TYR A 71 20.21 -2.66 6.47
CA TYR A 71 19.23 -2.88 7.54
C TYR A 71 18.70 -4.32 7.55
N SER A 72 19.19 -5.13 8.46
CA SER A 72 18.75 -6.54 8.61
C SER A 72 17.30 -6.67 9.10
N ASN A 73 16.70 -5.60 9.59
CA ASN A 73 15.30 -5.54 10.01
C ASN A 73 14.33 -5.14 8.90
N LEU A 74 14.81 -4.84 7.70
CA LEU A 74 13.97 -4.46 6.55
C LEU A 74 13.83 -5.65 5.59
N THR A 75 12.60 -5.89 5.13
CA THR A 75 12.29 -6.83 4.04
C THR A 75 11.40 -6.14 3.01
N ILE A 76 11.81 -6.18 1.74
CA ILE A 76 11.09 -5.53 0.64
C ILE A 76 10.50 -6.59 -0.29
N ASN A 77 9.19 -6.51 -0.48
CA ASN A 77 8.44 -7.45 -1.31
C ASN A 77 7.65 -6.73 -2.39
N ILE A 78 7.34 -7.47 -3.44
CA ILE A 78 6.57 -7.00 -4.59
C ILE A 78 5.36 -7.92 -4.77
N PRO A 79 4.13 -7.41 -4.61
CA PRO A 79 2.92 -8.12 -5.00
C PRO A 79 2.96 -8.46 -6.49
N PHE A 80 2.78 -9.75 -6.84
CA PHE A 80 2.99 -10.23 -8.21
C PHE A 80 1.71 -10.77 -8.87
N ALA A 81 0.58 -10.82 -8.14
CA ALA A 81 -0.68 -11.29 -8.69
C ALA A 81 -1.54 -10.17 -9.30
N TYR A 82 -1.48 -8.96 -8.75
CA TYR A 82 -2.30 -7.81 -9.16
C TYR A 82 -1.66 -6.48 -8.76
N HIS A 83 -2.14 -5.38 -9.36
CA HIS A 83 -1.71 -4.04 -8.99
C HIS A 83 -2.26 -3.67 -7.62
N VAL A 84 -1.39 -3.20 -6.74
CA VAL A 84 -1.75 -2.75 -5.40
C VAL A 84 -1.48 -1.25 -5.29
N HIS A 85 -2.54 -0.46 -5.16
CA HIS A 85 -2.45 0.99 -4.99
C HIS A 85 -2.91 1.46 -3.60
N THR A 86 -3.08 0.52 -2.69
CA THR A 86 -3.40 0.77 -1.28
C THR A 86 -2.28 1.53 -0.59
N LYS A 87 -2.63 2.35 0.40
CA LYS A 87 -1.72 2.97 1.35
C LYS A 87 -2.20 2.57 2.74
N CYS A 88 -1.52 1.57 3.29
CA CYS A 88 -1.87 0.96 4.56
C CYS A 88 -0.60 0.73 5.38
N TYR A 89 -0.63 1.19 6.61
CA TYR A 89 0.46 1.09 7.58
C TYR A 89 -0.08 0.31 8.78
N ILE A 90 0.42 -0.89 9.00
CA ILE A 90 0.00 -1.78 10.08
C ILE A 90 1.12 -1.84 11.11
N PHE A 91 0.78 -1.56 12.34
CA PHE A 91 1.68 -1.55 13.48
C PHE A 91 1.26 -2.65 14.46
N LYS A 92 2.15 -3.60 14.72
CA LYS A 92 1.89 -4.71 15.64
C LYS A 92 2.68 -4.58 16.93
N LYS A 93 2.13 -5.16 17.98
CA LYS A 93 2.77 -5.28 19.30
C LYS A 93 2.43 -6.65 19.90
N ASN A 94 3.46 -7.42 20.27
CA ASN A 94 3.31 -8.78 20.79
C ASN A 94 2.46 -9.68 19.87
N GLY A 95 2.71 -9.58 18.54
CA GLY A 95 1.99 -10.33 17.51
C GLY A 95 0.57 -9.85 17.19
N ASN A 96 0.02 -8.89 17.95
CA ASN A 96 -1.33 -8.35 17.73
C ASN A 96 -1.26 -7.00 17.02
N ILE A 97 -2.27 -6.70 16.22
CA ILE A 97 -2.42 -5.37 15.62
C ILE A 97 -2.70 -4.37 16.73
N ARG A 98 -1.83 -3.38 16.85
CA ARG A 98 -1.96 -2.27 17.77
C ARG A 98 -2.65 -1.08 17.13
N ASN A 99 -2.30 -0.80 15.87
CA ASN A 99 -2.90 0.29 15.11
C ASN A 99 -2.80 0.03 13.61
N ILE A 100 -3.74 0.55 12.84
CA ILE A 100 -3.68 0.63 11.37
C ILE A 100 -3.96 2.06 10.96
N LEU A 101 -3.12 2.59 10.07
CA LEU A 101 -3.38 3.83 9.36
C LEU A 101 -3.67 3.51 7.89
N ILE A 102 -4.76 4.05 7.37
CA ILE A 102 -5.14 3.93 5.96
C ILE A 102 -5.51 5.29 5.39
N GLY A 103 -5.23 5.53 4.12
CA GLY A 103 -5.60 6.80 3.50
C GLY A 103 -5.02 7.00 2.10
N SER A 104 -4.75 8.26 1.75
CA SER A 104 -4.20 8.63 0.45
C SER A 104 -2.67 8.70 0.44
N ALA A 105 -2.02 8.88 1.60
CA ALA A 105 -0.59 9.11 1.72
C ALA A 105 0.25 7.87 1.40
N ASN A 106 1.02 7.92 0.31
CA ASN A 106 2.03 6.91 0.01
C ASN A 106 3.21 6.96 1.01
N CYS A 107 3.97 5.87 1.07
CA CYS A 107 5.21 5.81 1.85
C CYS A 107 6.34 6.63 1.18
N SER A 108 6.13 7.93 1.03
CA SER A 108 7.05 8.85 0.36
C SER A 108 7.12 10.19 1.06
N GLY A 109 8.26 10.90 0.94
CA GLY A 109 8.44 12.22 1.52
C GLY A 109 7.39 13.20 1.03
N SER A 110 7.09 13.22 -0.28
CA SER A 110 6.08 14.09 -0.86
C SER A 110 4.65 13.87 -0.33
N ALA A 111 4.34 12.69 0.18
CA ALA A 111 3.03 12.36 0.72
C ALA A 111 2.96 12.49 2.25
N LEU A 112 4.04 12.20 2.96
CA LEU A 112 4.08 12.22 4.42
C LEU A 112 4.59 13.55 4.98
N ASP A 113 5.39 14.31 4.24
CA ASP A 113 5.78 15.68 4.57
C ASP A 113 4.74 16.66 3.99
N THR A 114 4.54 17.78 4.63
CA THR A 114 3.38 18.69 4.48
C THR A 114 3.26 19.45 3.15
N THR A 115 4.09 19.18 2.15
CA THR A 115 4.04 19.88 0.85
C THR A 115 4.57 19.00 -0.28
N PRO A 116 4.05 19.11 -1.50
CA PRO A 116 3.01 20.02 -1.99
C PRO A 116 1.59 19.42 -2.00
N TYR A 117 1.41 18.17 -1.55
CA TYR A 117 0.12 17.45 -1.66
C TYR A 117 -0.64 17.47 -0.34
N SER A 118 -1.96 17.61 -0.45
CA SER A 118 -2.86 17.40 0.69
C SER A 118 -3.21 15.92 0.78
N GLU A 119 -2.67 15.24 1.78
CA GLU A 119 -2.88 13.83 2.03
C GLU A 119 -3.54 13.61 3.38
N ILE A 120 -4.18 12.48 3.55
CA ILE A 120 -4.80 12.09 4.82
C ILE A 120 -4.39 10.67 5.20
N LEU A 121 -4.29 10.44 6.51
CA LEU A 121 -4.27 9.11 7.12
C LEU A 121 -5.34 9.06 8.21
N MET A 122 -6.01 7.93 8.31
CA MET A 122 -7.08 7.67 9.28
C MET A 122 -6.70 6.48 10.15
N ASP A 123 -6.92 6.61 11.46
CA ASP A 123 -6.85 5.47 12.37
C ASP A 123 -8.05 4.55 12.16
N VAL A 124 -7.79 3.27 11.95
CA VAL A 124 -8.84 2.23 11.92
C VAL A 124 -9.06 1.73 13.33
N THR A 125 -10.27 1.92 13.84
CA THR A 125 -10.61 1.57 15.23
C THR A 125 -11.69 0.50 15.36
N ASP A 126 -12.41 0.22 14.28
CA ASP A 126 -13.41 -0.84 14.26
C ASP A 126 -12.75 -2.21 14.14
N THR A 127 -13.17 -3.16 14.98
CA THR A 127 -12.58 -4.50 15.02
C THR A 127 -12.79 -5.29 13.73
N ALA A 128 -13.94 -5.15 13.08
CA ALA A 128 -14.22 -5.85 11.83
C ALA A 128 -13.35 -5.30 10.70
N ASP A 129 -13.14 -3.98 10.64
CA ASP A 129 -12.25 -3.33 9.67
C ASP A 129 -10.79 -3.73 9.90
N ILE A 130 -10.35 -3.81 11.16
CA ILE A 130 -9.01 -4.28 11.51
C ILE A 130 -8.79 -5.72 11.02
N LEU A 131 -9.72 -6.62 11.26
CA LEU A 131 -9.64 -8.01 10.80
C LEU A 131 -9.66 -8.12 9.28
N ALA A 132 -10.46 -7.31 8.62
CA ALA A 132 -10.52 -7.26 7.15
C ALA A 132 -9.19 -6.77 6.55
N LEU A 133 -8.56 -5.74 7.12
CA LEU A 133 -7.28 -5.22 6.68
C LEU A 133 -6.11 -6.18 6.98
N ASP A 134 -6.15 -6.89 8.11
CA ASP A 134 -5.16 -7.94 8.39
C ASP A 134 -5.28 -9.11 7.39
N SER A 135 -6.51 -9.53 7.09
CA SER A 135 -6.77 -10.54 6.06
C SER A 135 -6.25 -10.09 4.70
N TYR A 136 -6.52 -8.83 4.32
CA TYR A 136 -6.02 -8.22 3.09
C TYR A 136 -4.48 -8.21 3.04
N ALA A 137 -3.82 -7.78 4.11
CA ALA A 137 -2.36 -7.78 4.20
C ALA A 137 -1.78 -9.21 4.07
N ASN A 138 -2.45 -10.20 4.65
CA ASN A 138 -2.08 -11.60 4.52
C ASN A 138 -2.22 -12.12 3.08
N GLU A 139 -3.24 -11.71 2.32
CA GLU A 139 -3.37 -12.03 0.89
C GLU A 139 -2.27 -11.37 0.06
N ILE A 140 -1.94 -10.10 0.34
CA ILE A 140 -0.80 -9.43 -0.29
C ILE A 140 0.49 -10.21 -0.03
N ARG A 141 0.73 -10.61 1.22
CA ARG A 141 1.91 -11.40 1.59
C ARG A 141 2.02 -12.72 0.81
N LYS A 142 0.92 -13.47 0.70
CA LYS A 142 0.89 -14.77 -0.03
C LYS A 142 1.17 -14.63 -1.51
N THR A 143 0.81 -13.49 -2.11
CA THR A 143 0.93 -13.23 -3.54
C THR A 143 2.17 -12.39 -3.89
N SER A 144 3.00 -12.10 -2.91
CA SER A 144 4.22 -11.31 -3.08
C SER A 144 5.45 -12.20 -3.20
N VAL A 145 6.43 -11.69 -3.93
CA VAL A 145 7.79 -12.24 -3.98
C VAL A 145 8.78 -11.21 -3.46
N HIS A 146 9.92 -11.66 -2.97
CA HIS A 146 11.00 -10.76 -2.59
C HIS A 146 11.47 -9.94 -3.80
N PHE A 147 11.91 -8.71 -3.60
CA PHE A 147 12.23 -7.82 -4.73
C PHE A 147 13.41 -8.31 -5.58
N ASP A 148 14.30 -9.15 -5.06
CA ASP A 148 15.42 -9.77 -5.80
C ASP A 148 15.05 -11.08 -6.53
N ASN A 149 13.78 -11.49 -6.46
CA ASN A 149 13.29 -12.64 -7.21
C ASN A 149 13.60 -12.46 -8.70
N PRO A 150 14.10 -13.51 -9.39
CA PRO A 150 14.44 -13.43 -10.82
C PRO A 150 13.30 -12.97 -11.75
N SER A 151 12.06 -13.05 -11.29
CA SER A 151 10.90 -12.53 -12.03
C SER A 151 10.80 -10.99 -12.01
N ILE A 152 11.56 -10.33 -11.15
CA ILE A 152 11.59 -8.87 -11.04
C ILE A 152 12.68 -8.32 -11.93
N VAL A 153 12.27 -7.61 -12.99
CA VAL A 153 13.20 -7.06 -13.99
C VAL A 153 13.28 -5.54 -13.81
N PRO A 154 14.41 -5.01 -13.31
CA PRO A 154 14.58 -3.57 -13.16
C PRO A 154 14.74 -2.87 -14.51
N GLY A 155 14.26 -1.63 -14.60
CA GLY A 155 14.39 -0.79 -15.80
C GLY A 155 13.37 -1.07 -16.90
N VAL A 156 12.50 -2.06 -16.74
CA VAL A 156 11.45 -2.38 -17.72
C VAL A 156 10.13 -1.72 -17.29
N SER A 157 9.57 -0.89 -18.17
CA SER A 157 8.23 -0.34 -17.98
C SER A 157 7.18 -1.45 -18.15
N SER A 158 6.19 -1.51 -17.28
CA SER A 158 5.10 -2.51 -17.28
C SER A 158 4.30 -2.60 -18.58
N LYS A 159 4.40 -1.63 -19.49
CA LYS A 159 3.80 -1.74 -20.83
C LYS A 159 4.29 -2.98 -21.60
N ILE A 160 5.44 -3.55 -21.22
CA ILE A 160 6.05 -4.74 -21.83
C ILE A 160 5.67 -6.01 -21.05
N MET A 161 5.29 -5.87 -19.78
CA MET A 161 5.04 -6.98 -18.85
C MET A 161 3.57 -7.37 -18.69
N SER A 162 2.68 -6.95 -19.60
CA SER A 162 1.31 -7.47 -19.58
C SER A 162 1.36 -8.98 -19.76
N PRO A 163 1.02 -9.80 -18.76
CA PRO A 163 0.97 -11.24 -18.96
C PRO A 163 0.00 -11.52 -20.09
N LYS A 164 0.43 -12.32 -21.08
CA LYS A 164 -0.41 -12.74 -22.19
C LYS A 164 -1.65 -13.56 -21.74
N ASN A 165 -1.67 -13.98 -20.50
CA ASN A 165 -2.79 -14.66 -19.86
C ASN A 165 -3.57 -13.66 -19.00
N LYS A 166 -4.61 -13.09 -19.59
CA LYS A 166 -5.69 -12.44 -18.85
C LYS A 166 -6.49 -13.52 -18.09
N HIS A 167 -5.93 -14.07 -17.02
CA HIS A 167 -6.82 -14.66 -16.04
C HIS A 167 -7.63 -13.50 -15.46
N LYS A 168 -8.94 -13.50 -15.71
CA LYS A 168 -9.87 -12.69 -14.92
C LYS A 168 -9.78 -13.22 -13.49
N ILE A 169 -8.90 -12.62 -12.70
CA ILE A 169 -8.89 -12.86 -11.26
C ILE A 169 -10.11 -12.12 -10.75
N SER A 170 -11.16 -12.87 -10.42
CA SER A 170 -12.29 -12.31 -9.69
C SER A 170 -11.75 -11.75 -8.37
N PRO A 171 -12.21 -10.56 -7.94
CA PRO A 171 -11.83 -10.05 -6.62
C PRO A 171 -12.08 -11.13 -5.58
N PRO A 172 -11.24 -11.25 -4.54
CA PRO A 172 -11.47 -12.21 -3.46
C PRO A 172 -12.91 -12.07 -2.94
N GLU A 173 -13.57 -13.19 -2.62
CA GLU A 173 -14.95 -13.16 -2.08
C GLU A 173 -15.09 -12.26 -0.84
N SER A 174 -13.99 -12.07 -0.10
CA SER A 174 -13.92 -11.12 1.01
C SER A 174 -14.25 -9.68 0.60
N TRP A 175 -14.02 -9.28 -0.65
CA TRP A 175 -14.34 -7.94 -1.14
C TRP A 175 -15.83 -7.73 -1.34
N ASN A 176 -16.59 -8.79 -1.59
CA ASN A 176 -18.05 -8.71 -1.68
C ASN A 176 -18.73 -8.50 -0.33
N LYS A 177 -18.03 -8.68 0.80
CA LYS A 177 -18.57 -8.44 2.14
C LYS A 177 -18.61 -6.96 2.53
N PHE A 178 -17.92 -6.08 1.80
CA PHE A 178 -18.03 -4.63 1.99
C PHE A 178 -19.34 -4.02 1.46
N SER A 179 -20.18 -4.81 0.77
CA SER A 179 -21.45 -4.34 0.20
C SER A 179 -22.59 -4.17 1.21
N GLY A 180 -22.36 -4.38 2.48
CA GLY A 180 -23.41 -4.40 3.52
C GLY A 180 -23.41 -3.23 4.52
N ASN A 181 -22.52 -2.26 4.42
CA ASN A 181 -22.46 -1.18 5.39
C ASN A 181 -22.67 0.19 4.72
N PRO A 182 -23.53 1.06 5.26
CA PRO A 182 -23.98 2.28 4.60
C PRO A 182 -22.94 3.41 4.65
N PHE A 183 -21.74 3.20 4.19
CA PHE A 183 -20.99 4.28 3.58
C PHE A 183 -21.55 4.51 2.17
N SER A 184 -22.82 4.86 2.10
CA SER A 184 -23.37 5.51 0.92
C SER A 184 -22.89 6.98 0.88
N ALA A 185 -21.60 7.20 0.87
CA ALA A 185 -21.08 8.37 0.23
C ALA A 185 -21.39 8.13 -1.25
N ASN A 186 -22.25 8.94 -1.84
CA ASN A 186 -22.42 9.08 -3.29
C ASN A 186 -21.12 9.66 -3.84
N ILE A 187 -20.05 8.87 -3.84
CA ILE A 187 -18.82 9.20 -4.54
C ILE A 187 -19.08 8.75 -5.98
N PRO A 188 -19.23 9.68 -6.93
CA PRO A 188 -19.42 9.30 -8.31
C PRO A 188 -18.18 8.52 -8.75
N LEU A 189 -18.37 7.25 -9.12
CA LEU A 189 -17.32 6.44 -9.72
C LEU A 189 -17.10 6.95 -11.13
N TYR A 190 -15.97 7.62 -11.34
CA TYR A 190 -15.52 8.02 -12.67
C TYR A 190 -14.77 6.86 -13.31
N TYR A 191 -15.09 6.55 -14.56
CA TYR A 191 -14.28 5.68 -15.40
C TYR A 191 -13.77 6.46 -16.61
N MET A 192 -12.65 6.04 -17.16
CA MET A 192 -12.07 6.68 -18.35
C MET A 192 -12.51 5.91 -19.59
N ASP A 193 -13.21 6.60 -20.48
CA ASP A 193 -13.55 6.09 -21.81
C ASP A 193 -12.83 6.95 -22.84
N ASN A 194 -11.89 6.36 -23.57
CA ASN A 194 -11.06 7.04 -24.56
C ASN A 194 -10.37 8.34 -24.06
N GLY A 195 -9.91 8.33 -22.79
CA GLY A 195 -9.26 9.49 -22.19
C GLY A 195 -10.21 10.57 -21.66
N ILE A 196 -11.52 10.38 -21.76
CA ILE A 196 -12.53 11.30 -21.24
C ILE A 196 -13.13 10.72 -19.95
N PRO A 197 -13.09 11.46 -18.82
CA PRO A 197 -13.72 11.01 -17.60
C PRO A 197 -15.25 10.97 -17.77
N LYS A 198 -15.86 9.82 -17.52
CA LYS A 198 -17.31 9.62 -17.49
C LYS A 198 -17.75 9.20 -16.10
N VAL A 199 -18.88 9.72 -15.67
CA VAL A 199 -19.53 9.28 -14.45
C VAL A 199 -20.28 7.99 -14.75
N HIS A 200 -20.10 6.95 -13.93
CA HIS A 200 -20.93 5.75 -14.03
C HIS A 200 -22.38 6.16 -13.74
N PRO A 201 -23.33 5.91 -14.65
CA PRO A 201 -24.72 6.12 -14.30
C PRO A 201 -25.00 5.23 -13.09
N ALA A 202 -25.47 5.82 -12.00
CA ALA A 202 -26.03 5.08 -10.88
C ALA A 202 -27.24 4.30 -11.43
N ASP A 203 -27.07 3.01 -11.67
CA ASP A 203 -28.18 2.15 -12.02
C ASP A 203 -29.16 2.14 -10.83
N GLY A 204 -30.29 2.79 -11.01
CA GLY A 204 -31.48 2.58 -10.18
C GLY A 204 -31.68 3.54 -9.02
N LEU A 205 -32.08 4.75 -9.32
CA LEU A 205 -33.08 5.47 -8.53
C LEU A 205 -34.28 5.71 -9.46
N ASN A 206 -35.19 4.77 -9.46
CA ASN A 206 -36.62 5.00 -9.71
C ASN A 206 -37.32 5.09 -8.39
#